data_b8acf0367ea35aa134e28d9234605c49
#
_entry.id   b8acf0367ea35aa134e28d9234605c49
#
_cell.length_a   1.000
_cell.length_b   1.000
_cell.length_c   1.000
_cell.angle_alpha   90.00
_cell.angle_beta   90.00
_cell.angle_gamma   90.00
#
_symmetry.space_group_name_H-M   'P 1'
#
loop_
_entity.id
_entity.type
_entity.pdbx_description
1 polymer ?
#
loop_
_entity_poly.entity_id
_entity_poly.type
_entity_poly.pdbx_seq_one_letter_code
_entity_poly.pdbx_strand_id
1 'polypeptide(L)'
;MNNTWKGVKLRKVFPNEARDFTPWLEQHVDILDEIFEKNVVPYKREQKIGSLYVDLLLTDNSTKSELYIIENQYGTSDHDHFGKCLTYSYLLHPKKTVWIAEEFTKEHENILSQVNIDLIQVQFQIETNGEDYRVHIIGESKTARKEYVRKIELPEKKR
;
A
#
# COMPACT_ATOMS: atom_id res chain seq x y z
N MET A 1 17.17 22.97 -17.66
CA MET A 1 16.33 22.75 -16.49
C MET A 1 16.53 21.35 -15.94
N ASN A 2 16.80 21.28 -14.66
CA ASN A 2 17.11 20.03 -14.03
C ASN A 2 15.81 19.38 -13.54
N ASN A 3 15.31 18.38 -14.28
CA ASN A 3 14.11 17.64 -13.92
C ASN A 3 14.43 16.44 -12.99
N THR A 4 15.33 16.69 -12.03
CA THR A 4 15.73 15.64 -11.11
C THR A 4 14.63 15.35 -10.09
N TRP A 5 14.19 14.12 -10.06
CA TRP A 5 13.22 13.64 -9.07
C TRP A 5 13.96 13.17 -7.82
N LYS A 6 13.51 13.62 -6.67
CA LYS A 6 14.08 13.26 -5.37
C LYS A 6 13.03 12.59 -4.50
N GLY A 7 13.44 11.57 -3.77
CA GLY A 7 12.57 10.89 -2.82
C GLY A 7 12.13 11.81 -1.69
N VAL A 8 10.89 11.68 -1.28
CA VAL A 8 10.31 12.38 -0.14
C VAL A 8 9.69 11.34 0.78
N LYS A 9 10.03 11.39 2.07
CA LYS A 9 9.46 10.46 3.04
C LYS A 9 7.95 10.67 3.16
N LEU A 10 7.21 9.57 3.26
CA LEU A 10 5.76 9.61 3.43
C LEU A 10 5.35 10.52 4.60
N ARG A 11 6.08 10.45 5.70
CA ARG A 11 5.78 11.23 6.91
C ARG A 11 5.86 12.74 6.67
N LYS A 12 6.66 13.18 5.72
CA LYS A 12 6.75 14.60 5.38
C LYS A 12 5.54 15.08 4.58
N VAL A 13 5.00 14.22 3.74
CA VAL A 13 3.83 14.53 2.89
C VAL A 13 2.55 14.27 3.67
N PHE A 14 2.52 13.18 4.40
CA PHE A 14 1.39 12.74 5.21
C PHE A 14 1.87 12.56 6.65
N PRO A 15 1.80 13.60 7.49
CA PRO A 15 2.38 13.54 8.85
C PRO A 15 1.82 12.42 9.72
N ASN A 16 0.55 12.04 9.51
CA ASN A 16 -0.08 10.97 10.27
C ASN A 16 -0.59 9.89 9.31
N GLU A 17 -0.16 8.65 9.54
CA GLU A 17 -0.52 7.52 8.66
C GLU A 17 -2.03 7.30 8.59
N ALA A 18 -2.69 7.18 9.74
CA ALA A 18 -4.12 6.86 9.79
C ALA A 18 -5.01 8.03 9.38
N ARG A 19 -4.61 9.27 9.70
CA ARG A 19 -5.40 10.47 9.42
C ARG A 19 -5.14 11.06 8.05
N ASP A 20 -3.93 10.89 7.52
CA ASP A 20 -3.50 11.57 6.30
C ASP A 20 -3.27 10.62 5.13
N PHE A 21 -2.43 9.59 5.31
CA PHE A 21 -2.04 8.71 4.23
C PHE A 21 -3.15 7.74 3.84
N THR A 22 -3.69 7.01 4.81
CA THR A 22 -4.73 6.01 4.52
C THR A 22 -5.96 6.63 3.87
N PRO A 23 -6.49 7.79 4.34
CA PRO A 23 -7.60 8.44 3.65
C PRO A 23 -7.26 8.93 2.25
N TRP A 24 -6.05 9.41 2.03
CA TRP A 24 -5.61 9.81 0.70
C TRP A 24 -5.56 8.61 -0.23
N LEU A 25 -4.96 7.51 0.24
CA LEU A 25 -4.85 6.28 -0.54
C LEU A 25 -6.23 5.70 -0.88
N GLU A 26 -7.17 5.78 0.05
CA GLU A 26 -8.55 5.34 -0.17
C GLU A 26 -9.17 6.03 -1.39
N GLN A 27 -8.88 7.31 -1.57
CA GLN A 27 -9.41 8.09 -2.69
C GLN A 27 -8.58 7.93 -3.98
N HIS A 28 -7.44 7.25 -3.91
CA HIS A 28 -6.51 7.09 -5.03
C HIS A 28 -6.10 5.63 -5.24
N VAL A 29 -6.98 4.69 -4.88
CA VAL A 29 -6.66 3.25 -4.99
C VAL A 29 -6.45 2.79 -6.43
N ASP A 30 -6.92 3.57 -7.40
CA ASP A 30 -6.70 3.30 -8.82
C ASP A 30 -5.19 3.24 -9.17
N ILE A 31 -4.34 3.92 -8.41
CA ILE A 31 -2.89 3.83 -8.62
C ILE A 31 -2.34 2.42 -8.34
N LEU A 32 -3.11 1.57 -7.66
CA LEU A 32 -2.75 0.19 -7.34
C LEU A 32 -3.46 -0.84 -8.24
N ASP A 33 -4.21 -0.39 -9.26
CA ASP A 33 -4.94 -1.30 -10.15
C ASP A 33 -4.04 -2.34 -10.81
N GLU A 34 -2.82 -1.95 -11.20
CA GLU A 34 -1.87 -2.89 -11.79
C GLU A 34 -1.39 -3.93 -10.77
N ILE A 35 -1.33 -3.57 -9.49
CA ILE A 35 -0.95 -4.48 -8.41
C ILE A 35 -2.06 -5.50 -8.18
N PHE A 36 -3.30 -5.04 -8.09
CA PHE A 36 -4.45 -5.92 -7.87
C PHE A 36 -4.88 -6.68 -9.11
N GLU A 37 -4.49 -6.21 -10.30
CA GLU A 37 -4.92 -6.74 -11.59
C GLU A 37 -6.43 -6.68 -11.78
N LYS A 38 -7.06 -5.75 -11.08
CA LYS A 38 -8.51 -5.51 -11.11
C LYS A 38 -8.81 -4.08 -10.70
N ASN A 39 -9.97 -3.59 -11.11
CA ASN A 39 -10.51 -2.36 -10.56
C ASN A 39 -11.08 -2.66 -9.18
N VAL A 40 -10.46 -2.09 -8.16
CA VAL A 40 -10.89 -2.23 -6.78
C VAL A 40 -11.46 -0.91 -6.28
N VAL A 41 -12.40 -1.00 -5.36
CA VAL A 41 -13.02 0.18 -4.74
C VAL A 41 -12.96 0.06 -3.23
N PRO A 42 -12.86 1.18 -2.51
CA PRO A 42 -12.86 1.16 -1.06
C PRO A 42 -14.14 0.55 -0.49
N TYR A 43 -14.00 -0.20 0.58
CA TYR A 43 -15.11 -0.76 1.33
C TYR A 43 -15.16 -0.17 2.74
N LYS A 44 -14.08 -0.31 3.51
CA LYS A 44 -13.99 0.25 4.87
C LYS A 44 -12.55 0.63 5.21
N ARG A 45 -12.42 1.64 6.07
CA ARG A 45 -11.16 2.08 6.66
C ARG A 45 -11.15 1.74 8.15
N GLU A 46 -9.97 1.42 8.70
CA GLU A 46 -9.78 1.18 10.14
C GLU A 46 -10.78 0.16 10.70
N GLN A 47 -11.00 -0.92 9.96
CA GLN A 47 -11.93 -1.98 10.36
C GLN A 47 -11.31 -2.81 11.49
N LYS A 48 -12.00 -2.88 12.63
CA LYS A 48 -11.55 -3.66 13.79
C LYS A 48 -11.75 -5.15 13.54
N ILE A 49 -10.66 -5.92 13.72
CA ILE A 49 -10.66 -7.38 13.65
C ILE A 49 -10.00 -7.89 14.93
N GLY A 50 -10.80 -8.38 15.88
CA GLY A 50 -10.30 -8.73 17.20
C GLY A 50 -9.75 -7.50 17.90
N SER A 51 -8.48 -7.54 18.30
CA SER A 51 -7.77 -6.41 18.92
C SER A 51 -7.02 -5.54 17.91
N LEU A 52 -7.08 -5.88 16.63
CA LEU A 52 -6.31 -5.19 15.58
C LEU A 52 -7.25 -4.41 14.66
N TYR A 53 -6.66 -3.47 13.91
CA TYR A 53 -7.38 -2.68 12.91
C TYR A 53 -6.75 -2.88 11.55
N VAL A 54 -7.56 -3.24 10.54
CA VAL A 54 -7.11 -3.28 9.15
C VAL A 54 -7.16 -1.86 8.60
N ASP A 55 -6.07 -1.38 8.02
CA ASP A 55 -6.01 0.00 7.54
C ASP A 55 -7.05 0.28 6.46
N LEU A 56 -7.15 -0.60 5.45
CA LEU A 56 -8.07 -0.38 4.35
C LEU A 56 -8.55 -1.71 3.79
N LEU A 57 -9.88 -1.85 3.71
CA LEU A 57 -10.54 -2.95 3.03
C LEU A 57 -11.09 -2.47 1.70
N LEU A 58 -10.89 -3.29 0.67
CA LEU A 58 -11.35 -3.01 -0.69
C LEU A 58 -12.15 -4.19 -1.21
N THR A 59 -12.99 -3.93 -2.20
CA THR A 59 -13.69 -4.97 -2.95
C THR A 59 -13.47 -4.77 -4.44
N ASP A 60 -13.72 -5.80 -5.23
CA ASP A 60 -13.73 -5.65 -6.68
C ASP A 60 -14.93 -4.77 -7.10
N ASN A 61 -14.72 -3.92 -8.10
CA ASN A 61 -15.73 -2.96 -8.53
C ASN A 61 -16.93 -3.62 -9.21
N SER A 62 -16.72 -4.76 -9.88
CA SER A 62 -17.78 -5.39 -10.70
C SER A 62 -18.80 -6.15 -9.87
N THR A 63 -18.36 -7.08 -8.99
CA THR A 63 -19.28 -7.95 -8.24
C THR A 63 -19.34 -7.63 -6.76
N LYS A 64 -18.33 -6.93 -6.24
CA LYS A 64 -18.16 -6.61 -4.81
C LYS A 64 -18.15 -7.86 -3.92
N SER A 65 -17.73 -9.00 -4.47
CA SER A 65 -17.71 -10.28 -3.79
C SER A 65 -16.33 -10.68 -3.27
N GLU A 66 -15.27 -10.10 -3.85
CA GLU A 66 -13.90 -10.40 -3.44
C GLU A 66 -13.37 -9.32 -2.52
N LEU A 67 -12.69 -9.73 -1.45
CA LEU A 67 -12.11 -8.81 -0.46
C LEU A 67 -10.62 -8.67 -0.69
N TYR A 68 -10.14 -7.45 -0.56
CA TYR A 68 -8.72 -7.11 -0.64
C TYR A 68 -8.32 -6.31 0.59
N ILE A 69 -7.11 -6.51 1.06
CA ILE A 69 -6.59 -5.84 2.26
C ILE A 69 -5.37 -5.03 1.89
N ILE A 70 -5.29 -3.81 2.45
CA ILE A 70 -4.07 -3.02 2.45
C ILE A 70 -3.66 -2.77 3.90
N GLU A 71 -2.40 -3.10 4.21
CA GLU A 71 -1.72 -2.73 5.45
C GLU A 71 -0.65 -1.71 5.11
N ASN A 72 -0.73 -0.53 5.72
CA ASN A 72 0.20 0.57 5.48
C ASN A 72 1.26 0.63 6.57
N GLN A 73 2.48 0.94 6.17
CA GLN A 73 3.60 1.13 7.09
C GLN A 73 4.50 2.24 6.58
N TYR A 74 4.88 3.18 7.46
CA TYR A 74 5.93 4.14 7.15
C TYR A 74 7.30 3.52 7.40
N GLY A 75 8.30 3.98 6.65
CA GLY A 75 9.67 3.53 6.82
C GLY A 75 9.91 2.11 6.32
N THR A 76 10.82 1.42 7.01
CA THR A 76 11.26 0.09 6.63
C THR A 76 10.34 -0.98 7.24
N SER A 77 10.07 -2.03 6.48
CA SER A 77 9.22 -3.13 6.90
C SER A 77 9.67 -3.74 8.23
N ASP A 78 8.70 -4.15 9.07
CA ASP A 78 8.98 -4.76 10.35
C ASP A 78 8.12 -6.01 10.58
N HIS A 79 8.46 -6.79 11.59
CA HIS A 79 7.78 -8.05 11.90
C HIS A 79 6.37 -7.83 12.42
N ASP A 80 6.11 -6.70 13.07
CA ASP A 80 4.78 -6.38 13.59
C ASP A 80 3.77 -6.24 12.46
N HIS A 81 4.10 -5.48 11.43
CA HIS A 81 3.22 -5.33 10.26
C HIS A 81 3.10 -6.62 9.46
N PHE A 82 4.18 -7.38 9.37
CA PHE A 82 4.13 -8.71 8.75
C PHE A 82 3.13 -9.60 9.48
N GLY A 83 3.22 -9.64 10.81
CA GLY A 83 2.30 -10.43 11.63
C GLY A 83 0.85 -10.02 11.45
N LYS A 84 0.59 -8.72 11.32
CA LYS A 84 -0.75 -8.21 11.01
C LYS A 84 -1.25 -8.71 9.66
N CYS A 85 -0.42 -8.64 8.62
CA CYS A 85 -0.78 -9.16 7.29
C CYS A 85 -1.17 -10.64 7.34
N LEU A 86 -0.39 -11.45 8.05
CA LEU A 86 -0.68 -12.86 8.23
C LEU A 86 -2.00 -13.06 8.97
N THR A 87 -2.19 -12.36 10.08
CA THR A 87 -3.38 -12.48 10.92
C THR A 87 -4.64 -12.12 10.13
N TYR A 88 -4.64 -10.98 9.43
CA TYR A 88 -5.78 -10.56 8.63
C TYR A 88 -6.08 -11.55 7.51
N SER A 89 -5.04 -12.08 6.88
CA SER A 89 -5.21 -13.04 5.79
C SER A 89 -5.87 -14.33 6.25
N TYR A 90 -5.49 -14.82 7.42
CA TYR A 90 -6.09 -16.03 7.97
C TYR A 90 -7.50 -15.82 8.52
N LEU A 91 -7.81 -14.61 9.01
CA LEU A 91 -9.13 -14.33 9.57
C LEU A 91 -10.16 -13.94 8.51
N LEU A 92 -9.75 -13.18 7.50
CA LEU A 92 -10.67 -12.60 6.52
C LEU A 92 -10.65 -13.29 5.15
N HIS A 93 -9.65 -14.11 4.89
CA HIS A 93 -9.50 -14.83 3.61
C HIS A 93 -9.62 -13.92 2.39
N PRO A 94 -8.84 -12.82 2.32
CA PRO A 94 -8.91 -11.92 1.18
C PRO A 94 -8.37 -12.59 -0.08
N LYS A 95 -8.76 -12.06 -1.23
CA LYS A 95 -8.18 -12.47 -2.51
C LYS A 95 -6.70 -12.14 -2.57
N LYS A 96 -6.34 -10.95 -2.08
CA LYS A 96 -4.95 -10.49 -1.98
C LYS A 96 -4.77 -9.62 -0.75
N THR A 97 -3.61 -9.71 -0.13
CA THR A 97 -3.18 -8.84 0.94
C THR A 97 -1.99 -8.02 0.44
N VAL A 98 -2.14 -6.70 0.45
CA VAL A 98 -1.10 -5.77 0.03
C VAL A 98 -0.48 -5.14 1.26
N TRP A 99 0.82 -5.26 1.38
CA TRP A 99 1.61 -4.64 2.44
C TRP A 99 2.43 -3.52 1.82
N ILE A 100 2.10 -2.28 2.17
CA ILE A 100 2.79 -1.08 1.67
C ILE A 100 3.82 -0.62 2.69
N ALA A 101 5.04 -0.42 2.23
CA ALA A 101 6.12 0.19 3.02
C ALA A 101 7.00 1.03 2.11
N GLU A 102 7.79 1.93 2.69
CA GLU A 102 8.74 2.70 1.90
C GLU A 102 9.92 1.85 1.48
N GLU A 103 10.29 0.86 2.30
CA GLU A 103 11.40 -0.05 2.03
C GLU A 103 11.14 -1.39 2.69
N PHE A 104 11.58 -2.49 2.07
CA PHE A 104 11.48 -3.83 2.63
C PHE A 104 12.87 -4.36 2.96
N THR A 105 13.01 -5.00 4.13
CA THR A 105 14.26 -5.68 4.49
C THR A 105 14.44 -6.92 3.63
N LYS A 106 15.68 -7.39 3.51
CA LYS A 106 15.99 -8.62 2.79
C LYS A 106 15.27 -9.83 3.38
N GLU A 107 15.14 -9.88 4.71
CA GLU A 107 14.43 -10.97 5.37
C GLU A 107 12.98 -11.02 4.92
N HIS A 108 12.29 -9.87 4.87
CA HIS A 108 10.91 -9.83 4.43
C HIS A 108 10.76 -10.14 2.94
N GLU A 109 11.70 -9.67 2.11
CA GLU A 109 11.69 -10.03 0.69
C GLU A 109 11.88 -11.53 0.50
N ASN A 110 12.82 -12.12 1.24
CA ASN A 110 13.17 -13.53 1.09
C ASN A 110 12.05 -14.47 1.52
N ILE A 111 11.29 -14.15 2.56
CA ILE A 111 10.21 -15.01 3.03
C ILE A 111 8.98 -14.97 2.13
N LEU A 112 8.90 -14.03 1.22
CA LEU A 112 7.75 -13.89 0.33
C LEU A 112 7.47 -15.17 -0.46
N SER A 113 8.52 -15.89 -0.85
CA SER A 113 8.38 -17.16 -1.56
C SER A 113 7.90 -18.32 -0.67
N GLN A 114 7.94 -18.14 0.64
CA GLN A 114 7.61 -19.19 1.62
C GLN A 114 6.24 -19.01 2.27
N VAL A 115 5.64 -17.82 2.21
CA VAL A 115 4.36 -17.58 2.87
C VAL A 115 3.21 -18.28 2.12
N ASN A 116 2.26 -18.79 2.89
CA ASN A 116 1.12 -19.54 2.34
C ASN A 116 -0.13 -18.66 2.26
N ILE A 117 0.05 -17.42 1.86
CA ILE A 117 -1.03 -16.47 1.60
C ILE A 117 -0.68 -15.70 0.33
N ASP A 118 -1.68 -15.08 -0.28
CA ASP A 118 -1.46 -14.23 -1.45
C ASP A 118 -1.05 -12.83 -0.98
N LEU A 119 0.23 -12.68 -0.68
CA LEU A 119 0.83 -11.45 -0.16
C LEU A 119 1.60 -10.74 -1.25
N ILE A 120 1.34 -9.44 -1.39
CA ILE A 120 2.10 -8.57 -2.28
C ILE A 120 2.78 -7.51 -1.44
N GLN A 121 4.11 -7.43 -1.53
CA GLN A 121 4.89 -6.36 -0.91
C GLN A 121 4.98 -5.21 -1.89
N VAL A 122 4.50 -4.04 -1.49
CA VAL A 122 4.50 -2.86 -2.34
C VAL A 122 5.41 -1.80 -1.74
N GLN A 123 6.54 -1.59 -2.40
CA GLN A 123 7.41 -0.47 -2.08
C GLN A 123 6.80 0.80 -2.68
N PHE A 124 6.52 1.77 -1.83
CA PHE A 124 5.78 2.97 -2.18
C PHE A 124 6.64 4.19 -1.86
N GLN A 125 7.15 4.84 -2.88
CA GLN A 125 8.06 5.97 -2.70
C GLN A 125 7.54 7.19 -3.43
N ILE A 126 7.31 8.27 -2.67
CA ILE A 126 6.94 9.55 -3.26
C ILE A 126 8.21 10.27 -3.70
N GLU A 127 8.14 10.87 -4.87
CA GLU A 127 9.22 11.66 -5.44
C GLU A 127 8.68 13.01 -5.90
N THR A 128 9.53 14.03 -5.86
CA THR A 128 9.19 15.37 -6.34
C THR A 128 10.34 15.95 -7.17
N ASN A 129 9.98 16.77 -8.16
CA ASN A 129 10.96 17.56 -8.93
C ASN A 129 10.96 19.03 -8.50
N GLY A 130 10.26 19.36 -7.39
CA GLY A 130 10.08 20.72 -6.89
C GLY A 130 8.73 21.32 -7.25
N GLU A 131 8.09 20.89 -8.31
CA GLU A 131 6.76 21.35 -8.76
C GLU A 131 5.72 20.26 -8.67
N ASP A 132 6.05 19.10 -9.23
CA ASP A 132 5.14 17.96 -9.33
C ASP A 132 5.53 16.85 -8.36
N TYR A 133 4.58 15.97 -8.10
CA TYR A 133 4.79 14.77 -7.31
C TYR A 133 4.41 13.55 -8.13
N ARG A 134 5.13 12.47 -7.90
CA ARG A 134 4.82 11.16 -8.47
C ARG A 134 5.07 10.08 -7.42
N VAL A 135 4.48 8.93 -7.61
CA VAL A 135 4.78 7.76 -6.79
C VAL A 135 5.48 6.73 -7.65
N HIS A 136 6.56 6.17 -7.12
CA HIS A 136 7.27 5.04 -7.70
C HIS A 136 6.82 3.79 -6.92
N ILE A 137 6.23 2.84 -7.62
CA ILE A 137 5.63 1.64 -7.03
C ILE A 137 6.38 0.42 -7.54
N ILE A 138 6.83 -0.42 -6.60
CA ILE A 138 7.42 -1.72 -6.90
C ILE A 138 6.64 -2.77 -6.13
N GLY A 139 5.88 -3.60 -6.83
CA GLY A 139 5.11 -4.68 -6.21
C GLY A 139 5.74 -6.03 -6.48
N GLU A 140 5.93 -6.82 -5.43
CA GLU A 140 6.45 -8.18 -5.55
C GLU A 140 5.54 -9.18 -4.85
N SER A 141 5.22 -10.25 -5.56
CA SER A 141 4.53 -11.42 -5.04
C SER A 141 5.38 -12.66 -5.31
N LYS A 142 4.88 -13.84 -4.94
CA LYS A 142 5.58 -15.11 -5.24
C LYS A 142 5.83 -15.31 -6.74
N THR A 143 4.99 -14.75 -7.60
CA THR A 143 4.96 -15.08 -9.03
C THR A 143 5.26 -13.92 -9.95
N ALA A 144 5.27 -12.68 -9.45
CA ALA A 144 5.39 -11.52 -10.32
C ALA A 144 6.07 -10.34 -9.61
N ARG A 145 6.73 -9.53 -10.42
CA ARG A 145 7.25 -8.23 -9.99
C ARG A 145 6.74 -7.19 -10.98
N LYS A 146 6.19 -6.09 -10.45
CA LYS A 146 5.72 -4.98 -11.25
C LYS A 146 6.34 -3.69 -10.75
N GLU A 147 6.78 -2.87 -11.67
CA GLU A 147 7.37 -1.57 -11.33
C GLU A 147 6.82 -0.52 -12.27
N TYR A 148 6.30 0.57 -11.72
CA TYR A 148 5.76 1.66 -12.52
C TYR A 148 5.73 2.96 -11.73
N VAL A 149 5.47 4.06 -12.44
CA VAL A 149 5.43 5.41 -11.87
C VAL A 149 4.08 6.01 -12.24
N ARG A 150 3.47 6.72 -11.29
CA ARG A 150 2.23 7.48 -11.53
C ARG A 150 2.38 8.89 -10.98
N LYS A 151 1.98 9.87 -11.78
CA LYS A 151 1.84 11.24 -11.31
C LYS A 151 0.71 11.29 -10.28
N ILE A 152 0.91 12.02 -9.19
CA ILE A 152 -0.09 12.16 -8.14
C ILE A 152 -0.32 13.61 -7.79
N GLU A 153 -1.54 13.88 -7.29
CA GLU A 153 -1.92 15.16 -6.73
C GLU A 153 -1.96 15.03 -5.22
N LEU A 154 -1.32 15.95 -4.52
CA LEU A 154 -1.34 15.96 -3.06
C LEU A 154 -2.36 16.97 -2.54
N PRO A 155 -2.91 16.73 -1.32
CA PRO A 155 -3.83 17.71 -0.72
C PRO A 155 -3.11 19.02 -0.49
N GLU A 156 -3.82 20.12 -0.70
CA GLU A 156 -3.28 21.45 -0.38
C GLU A 156 -3.02 21.54 1.12
N LYS A 157 -1.84 22.09 1.46
CA LYS A 157 -1.54 22.35 2.86
C LYS A 157 -2.45 23.47 3.36
N LYS A 158 -3.28 23.16 4.34
CA LYS A 158 -4.01 24.20 5.06
C LYS A 158 -3.01 25.06 5.81
N ARG A 159 -3.03 26.33 5.53
CA ARG A 159 -2.24 27.33 6.25
C ARG A 159 -2.84 27.59 7.63
#